data_69bf6e19563bc987c093c30c5c6e1fac
#
_entry.id   69bf6e19563bc987c093c30c5c6e1fac
#
_cell.length_a   1.000
_cell.length_b   1.000
_cell.length_c   1.000
_cell.angle_alpha   90.00
_cell.angle_beta   90.00
_cell.angle_gamma   90.00
#
_symmetry.space_group_name_H-M   'P 1'
#
loop_
_entity.id
_entity.type
_entity.pdbx_description
1 polymer ?
#
loop_
_entity_poly.entity_id
_entity_poly.type
_entity_poly.pdbx_seq_one_letter_code
_entity_poly.pdbx_strand_id
1 'polypeptide(L)'
;MTVLQVEQVSKSFGGLRVLSDVSFSVEPGEKLALIGPNGAGKTTLINVIGGQLSASSGNIFLGGKEITRLAPNKRLHMGLGRSYQVNNLFFELSVLDNMLLALHGAEQSHFHMLGRLEKRKGLLEEAERLLDVVGLWQRRLDPLHVLSYGDMRLVELLCAFTSKPSVVLLDEPSAGLPTAEAAAFADVIRKLSSGTPLLFCAHDMDLVFNLADTIMVLYFGEIIARGLPQDISADPKVQEIYLGSEESC
;
A
#
# COMPACT_ATOMS: atom_id res chain seq x y z
N MET A 1 -10.52 -8.84 16.13
CA MET A 1 -10.98 -7.43 15.95
C MET A 1 -10.46 -6.97 14.61
N THR A 2 -11.33 -6.58 13.72
CA THR A 2 -11.00 -6.03 12.38
C THR A 2 -10.04 -4.84 12.47
N VAL A 3 -9.03 -4.79 11.62
CA VAL A 3 -8.04 -3.70 11.62
C VAL A 3 -8.51 -2.53 10.76
N LEU A 4 -8.97 -2.80 9.54
CA LEU A 4 -9.54 -1.82 8.63
C LEU A 4 -10.96 -2.25 8.25
N GLN A 5 -11.92 -1.33 8.32
CA GLN A 5 -13.31 -1.58 7.93
C GLN A 5 -13.79 -0.46 7.01
N VAL A 6 -14.38 -0.83 5.91
CA VAL A 6 -14.96 0.05 4.89
C VAL A 6 -16.43 -0.28 4.80
N GLU A 7 -17.30 0.72 5.00
CA GLU A 7 -18.76 0.55 5.07
C GLU A 7 -19.45 1.45 4.06
N GLN A 8 -20.07 0.85 3.06
CA GLN A 8 -20.91 1.49 2.04
C GLN A 8 -20.25 2.73 1.41
N VAL A 9 -18.92 2.64 1.19
CA VAL A 9 -18.14 3.75 0.65
C VAL A 9 -18.47 3.91 -0.83
N SER A 10 -18.92 5.11 -1.20
CA SER A 10 -19.12 5.52 -2.58
C SER A 10 -18.27 6.73 -2.93
N LYS A 11 -17.88 6.84 -4.21
CA LYS A 11 -17.15 7.99 -4.75
C LYS A 11 -17.68 8.37 -6.11
N SER A 12 -18.03 9.66 -6.24
CA SER A 12 -18.41 10.26 -7.52
C SER A 12 -17.51 11.44 -7.85
N PHE A 13 -17.28 11.66 -9.15
CA PHE A 13 -16.60 12.82 -9.72
C PHE A 13 -17.61 13.50 -10.67
N GLY A 14 -18.22 14.61 -10.23
CA GLY A 14 -19.35 15.18 -10.94
C GLY A 14 -20.49 14.17 -11.07
N GLY A 15 -20.91 13.87 -12.29
CA GLY A 15 -21.96 12.88 -12.58
C GLY A 15 -21.51 11.42 -12.69
N LEU A 16 -20.18 11.17 -12.67
CA LEU A 16 -19.63 9.81 -12.81
C LEU A 16 -19.45 9.16 -11.45
N ARG A 17 -20.19 8.09 -11.16
CA ARG A 17 -20.02 7.27 -9.96
C ARG A 17 -18.93 6.21 -10.25
N VAL A 18 -17.82 6.31 -9.53
CA VAL A 18 -16.64 5.43 -9.70
C VAL A 18 -16.60 4.31 -8.66
N LEU A 19 -17.13 4.56 -7.45
CA LEU A 19 -17.32 3.53 -6.42
C LEU A 19 -18.77 3.55 -5.96
N SER A 20 -19.35 2.37 -5.79
CA SER A 20 -20.76 2.15 -5.43
C SER A 20 -20.86 1.24 -4.21
N ASP A 21 -21.16 1.82 -3.05
CA ASP A 21 -21.49 1.12 -1.80
C ASP A 21 -20.52 0.00 -1.39
N VAL A 22 -19.22 0.26 -1.63
CA VAL A 22 -18.13 -0.69 -1.35
C VAL A 22 -18.03 -0.97 0.15
N SER A 23 -18.13 -2.25 0.53
CA SER A 23 -18.05 -2.69 1.92
C SER A 23 -17.15 -3.91 2.06
N PHE A 24 -16.14 -3.84 2.93
CA PHE A 24 -15.26 -4.95 3.28
C PHE A 24 -14.49 -4.67 4.56
N SER A 25 -13.81 -5.70 5.07
CA SER A 25 -12.89 -5.58 6.21
C SER A 25 -11.54 -6.21 5.86
N VAL A 26 -10.49 -5.78 6.58
CA VAL A 26 -9.17 -6.42 6.60
C VAL A 26 -8.90 -6.89 8.02
N GLU A 27 -8.63 -8.19 8.16
CA GLU A 27 -8.41 -8.82 9.44
C GLU A 27 -6.92 -8.74 9.87
N PRO A 28 -6.60 -8.95 11.16
CA PRO A 28 -5.21 -8.98 11.63
C PRO A 28 -4.36 -9.99 10.86
N GLY A 29 -3.24 -9.52 10.30
CA GLY A 29 -2.31 -10.33 9.54
C GLY A 29 -2.74 -10.67 8.11
N GLU A 30 -3.99 -10.38 7.72
CA GLU A 30 -4.52 -10.67 6.39
C GLU A 30 -3.81 -9.86 5.30
N LYS A 31 -3.47 -10.53 4.20
CA LYS A 31 -3.00 -9.93 2.96
C LYS A 31 -4.12 -9.98 1.94
N LEU A 32 -4.88 -8.90 1.85
CA LEU A 32 -6.02 -8.75 0.93
C LEU A 32 -5.56 -8.11 -0.37
N ALA A 33 -5.65 -8.86 -1.48
CA ALA A 33 -5.44 -8.32 -2.80
C ALA A 33 -6.73 -7.72 -3.36
N LEU A 34 -6.64 -6.55 -3.96
CA LEU A 34 -7.72 -5.91 -4.73
C LEU A 34 -7.37 -6.00 -6.21
N ILE A 35 -8.11 -6.82 -6.96
CA ILE A 35 -7.94 -6.98 -8.39
C ILE A 35 -9.16 -6.46 -9.16
N GLY A 36 -9.04 -6.36 -10.47
CA GLY A 36 -10.11 -5.92 -11.38
C GLY A 36 -9.54 -5.25 -12.63
N PRO A 37 -10.31 -5.08 -13.69
CA PRO A 37 -9.83 -4.47 -14.92
C PRO A 37 -9.44 -2.99 -14.75
N ASN A 38 -8.84 -2.42 -15.79
CA ASN A 38 -8.54 -0.99 -15.81
C ASN A 38 -9.84 -0.18 -15.75
N GLY A 39 -9.84 0.88 -14.95
CA GLY A 39 -11.06 1.69 -14.73
C GLY A 39 -12.05 1.13 -13.71
N ALA A 40 -11.82 -0.06 -13.12
CA ALA A 40 -12.73 -0.63 -12.11
C ALA A 40 -12.87 0.20 -10.83
N GLY A 41 -11.92 1.13 -10.56
CA GLY A 41 -11.96 2.00 -9.37
C GLY A 41 -10.94 1.65 -8.29
N LYS A 42 -9.99 0.72 -8.53
CA LYS A 42 -9.01 0.23 -7.54
C LYS A 42 -8.18 1.36 -6.92
N THR A 43 -7.48 2.14 -7.74
CA THR A 43 -6.68 3.29 -7.28
C THR A 43 -7.56 4.35 -6.59
N THR A 44 -8.80 4.55 -7.08
CA THR A 44 -9.76 5.45 -6.41
C THR A 44 -10.08 4.94 -5.00
N LEU A 45 -10.33 3.65 -4.83
CA LEU A 45 -10.62 3.06 -3.52
C LEU A 45 -9.42 3.20 -2.56
N ILE A 46 -8.21 2.86 -3.02
CA ILE A 46 -6.97 3.06 -2.24
C ILE A 46 -6.79 4.54 -1.86
N ASN A 47 -7.04 5.47 -2.79
CA ASN A 47 -6.96 6.91 -2.53
C ASN A 47 -8.00 7.41 -1.52
N VAL A 48 -9.21 6.86 -1.55
CA VAL A 48 -10.27 7.17 -0.57
C VAL A 48 -9.89 6.63 0.82
N ILE A 49 -9.41 5.38 0.90
CA ILE A 49 -8.96 4.79 2.17
C ILE A 49 -7.72 5.53 2.71
N GLY A 50 -6.79 5.91 1.85
CA GLY A 50 -5.60 6.69 2.20
C GLY A 50 -5.87 8.16 2.58
N GLY A 51 -7.06 8.69 2.24
CA GLY A 51 -7.46 10.08 2.53
C GLY A 51 -7.00 11.12 1.52
N GLN A 52 -6.41 10.73 0.38
CA GLN A 52 -6.09 11.62 -0.74
C GLN A 52 -7.34 12.07 -1.48
N LEU A 53 -8.36 11.22 -1.47
CA LEU A 53 -9.69 11.55 -1.97
C LEU A 53 -10.71 11.40 -0.84
N SER A 54 -11.65 12.32 -0.76
CA SER A 54 -12.78 12.21 0.16
C SER A 54 -13.82 11.22 -0.40
N ALA A 55 -14.37 10.36 0.45
CA ALA A 55 -15.56 9.59 0.10
C ALA A 55 -16.74 10.54 -0.18
N SER A 56 -17.63 10.16 -1.10
CA SER A 56 -18.91 10.87 -1.31
C SER A 56 -19.95 10.45 -0.28
N SER A 57 -19.94 9.18 0.14
CA SER A 57 -20.77 8.61 1.22
C SER A 57 -20.07 7.40 1.82
N GLY A 58 -20.60 6.89 2.94
CA GLY A 58 -20.07 5.75 3.67
C GLY A 58 -19.01 6.13 4.69
N ASN A 59 -18.49 5.13 5.41
CA ASN A 59 -17.57 5.33 6.51
C ASN A 59 -16.36 4.39 6.41
N ILE A 60 -15.25 4.82 6.99
CA ILE A 60 -13.98 4.07 7.06
C ILE A 60 -13.50 4.09 8.49
N PHE A 61 -13.19 2.90 9.04
CA PHE A 61 -12.72 2.75 10.40
C PHE A 61 -11.35 2.07 10.41
N LEU A 62 -10.48 2.51 11.31
CA LEU A 62 -9.17 1.93 11.57
C LEU A 62 -9.06 1.61 13.07
N GLY A 63 -8.90 0.32 13.41
CA GLY A 63 -8.91 -0.13 14.79
C GLY A 63 -10.17 0.29 15.56
N GLY A 64 -11.34 0.29 14.90
CA GLY A 64 -12.63 0.70 15.44
C GLY A 64 -12.83 2.22 15.55
N LYS A 65 -11.86 3.04 15.14
CA LYS A 65 -11.98 4.51 15.14
C LYS A 65 -12.30 5.01 13.72
N GLU A 66 -13.28 5.87 13.60
CA GLU A 66 -13.64 6.47 12.32
C GLU A 66 -12.55 7.40 11.81
N ILE A 67 -12.13 7.16 10.55
CA ILE A 67 -11.10 7.96 9.86
C ILE A 67 -11.61 8.61 8.58
N THR A 68 -12.89 8.50 8.25
CA THR A 68 -13.50 8.90 6.98
C THR A 68 -13.10 10.30 6.53
N ARG A 69 -13.12 11.27 7.46
CA ARG A 69 -12.84 12.69 7.18
C ARG A 69 -11.44 13.15 7.58
N LEU A 70 -10.58 12.22 8.00
CA LEU A 70 -9.22 12.57 8.41
C LEU A 70 -8.31 12.75 7.20
N ALA A 71 -7.46 13.78 7.27
CA ALA A 71 -6.41 14.00 6.28
C ALA A 71 -5.36 12.87 6.31
N PRO A 72 -4.62 12.61 5.20
CA PRO A 72 -3.66 11.50 5.09
C PRO A 72 -2.65 11.43 6.24
N ASN A 73 -2.07 12.57 6.63
CA ASN A 73 -1.10 12.65 7.73
C ASN A 73 -1.70 12.18 9.07
N LYS A 74 -2.96 12.49 9.34
CA LYS A 74 -3.65 12.01 10.55
C LYS A 74 -3.90 10.51 10.51
N ARG A 75 -4.26 9.96 9.32
CA ARG A 75 -4.42 8.51 9.13
C ARG A 75 -3.09 7.77 9.32
N LEU A 76 -1.98 8.34 8.84
CA LEU A 76 -0.64 7.80 9.07
C LEU A 76 -0.34 7.68 10.57
N HIS A 77 -0.58 8.72 11.34
CA HIS A 77 -0.38 8.70 12.79
C HIS A 77 -1.35 7.80 13.55
N MET A 78 -2.45 7.40 12.94
CA MET A 78 -3.36 6.38 13.48
C MET A 78 -2.95 4.96 13.10
N GLY A 79 -1.89 4.80 12.31
CA GLY A 79 -1.35 3.50 11.93
C GLY A 79 -1.72 3.03 10.52
N LEU A 80 -2.17 3.91 9.63
CA LEU A 80 -2.39 3.59 8.22
C LEU A 80 -1.11 3.87 7.43
N GLY A 81 -0.29 2.85 7.19
CA GLY A 81 0.86 2.94 6.28
C GLY A 81 0.40 2.97 4.82
N ARG A 82 1.15 3.67 3.97
CA ARG A 82 0.89 3.67 2.53
C ARG A 82 2.18 3.82 1.75
N SER A 83 2.33 3.02 0.67
CA SER A 83 3.32 3.31 -0.35
C SER A 83 2.84 4.49 -1.21
N TYR A 84 3.75 5.37 -1.55
CA TYR A 84 3.54 6.43 -2.52
C TYR A 84 4.30 6.06 -3.78
N GLN A 85 3.87 6.51 -4.95
CA GLN A 85 4.61 6.30 -6.20
C GLN A 85 6.04 6.86 -6.08
N VAL A 86 7.01 6.28 -6.79
CA VAL A 86 8.45 6.65 -6.77
C VAL A 86 8.70 8.15 -6.82
N ASN A 87 7.80 8.93 -7.42
CA ASN A 87 7.88 10.38 -7.53
C ASN A 87 7.87 11.15 -6.19
N ASN A 88 7.63 10.47 -5.06
CA ASN A 88 7.64 11.09 -3.73
C ASN A 88 8.96 10.91 -2.98
N LEU A 89 9.96 10.27 -3.60
CA LEU A 89 11.31 10.16 -3.07
C LEU A 89 12.17 11.33 -3.51
N PHE A 90 13.12 11.72 -2.68
CA PHE A 90 14.06 12.80 -2.97
C PHE A 90 15.30 12.23 -3.67
N PHE A 91 15.32 12.32 -5.00
CA PHE A 91 16.33 11.67 -5.85
C PHE A 91 17.75 12.14 -5.61
N GLU A 92 17.93 13.41 -5.23
CA GLU A 92 19.23 14.01 -4.95
C GLU A 92 19.76 13.70 -3.55
N LEU A 93 18.88 13.21 -2.65
CA LEU A 93 19.28 12.81 -1.33
C LEU A 93 19.74 11.35 -1.31
N SER A 94 20.56 11.01 -0.31
CA SER A 94 21.00 9.63 -0.10
C SER A 94 19.81 8.71 0.27
N VAL A 95 20.00 7.42 0.09
CA VAL A 95 19.06 6.39 0.56
C VAL A 95 18.77 6.58 2.05
N LEU A 96 19.81 6.82 2.85
CA LEU A 96 19.69 7.06 4.29
C LEU A 96 18.89 8.31 4.60
N ASP A 97 19.13 9.42 3.89
CA ASP A 97 18.41 10.66 4.14
C ASP A 97 16.92 10.51 3.81
N ASN A 98 16.57 9.81 2.72
CA ASN A 98 15.18 9.47 2.41
C ASN A 98 14.52 8.66 3.55
N MET A 99 15.21 7.63 4.06
CA MET A 99 14.72 6.83 5.18
C MET A 99 14.56 7.65 6.46
N LEU A 100 15.54 8.49 6.79
CA LEU A 100 15.49 9.34 7.98
C LEU A 100 14.36 10.38 7.91
N LEU A 101 14.10 10.94 6.72
CA LEU A 101 12.97 11.84 6.50
C LEU A 101 11.63 11.11 6.69
N ALA A 102 11.49 9.90 6.16
CA ALA A 102 10.29 9.09 6.32
C ALA A 102 10.06 8.69 7.79
N LEU A 103 11.09 8.23 8.48
CA LEU A 103 11.04 7.90 9.91
C LEU A 103 10.70 9.11 10.77
N HIS A 104 11.32 10.27 10.51
CA HIS A 104 11.03 11.50 11.24
C HIS A 104 9.60 12.00 10.99
N GLY A 105 9.11 11.91 9.74
CA GLY A 105 7.73 12.27 9.40
C GLY A 105 6.68 11.37 10.06
N ALA A 106 7.05 10.12 10.38
CA ALA A 106 6.20 9.17 11.09
C ALA A 106 6.12 9.43 12.61
N GLU A 107 7.10 10.15 13.18
CA GLU A 107 7.09 10.52 14.61
C GLU A 107 6.01 11.59 14.91
N GLN A 108 5.21 11.37 15.94
CA GLN A 108 4.15 12.33 16.36
C GLN A 108 4.67 13.63 16.94
N SER A 109 5.95 13.72 17.29
CA SER A 109 6.53 14.88 17.95
C SER A 109 7.15 15.86 16.97
N HIS A 110 6.34 16.70 16.35
CA HIS A 110 6.73 17.65 15.30
C HIS A 110 7.61 18.84 15.71
N PHE A 111 8.04 18.99 16.97
CA PHE A 111 8.60 20.25 17.45
C PHE A 111 9.99 20.21 18.12
N HIS A 112 10.82 19.21 17.84
CA HIS A 112 12.20 19.26 18.34
C HIS A 112 13.23 19.19 17.20
N MET A 113 13.27 20.22 16.36
CA MET A 113 14.38 20.43 15.40
C MET A 113 15.77 20.54 16.09
N LEU A 114 15.79 20.75 17.40
CA LEU A 114 16.97 20.76 18.27
C LEU A 114 17.05 19.54 19.20
N GLY A 115 16.24 18.50 18.95
CA GLY A 115 16.10 17.34 19.82
C GLY A 115 17.24 16.34 19.71
N ARG A 116 17.96 16.20 20.79
CA ARG A 116 18.79 15.11 21.33
C ARG A 116 19.40 14.11 20.36
N LEU A 117 20.70 13.99 20.39
CA LEU A 117 21.54 12.96 19.77
C LEU A 117 20.98 11.52 19.97
N GLU A 118 20.34 11.24 21.10
CA GLU A 118 19.69 9.96 21.41
C GLU A 118 18.54 9.60 20.45
N LYS A 119 17.72 10.58 20.03
CA LYS A 119 16.67 10.37 19.04
C LYS A 119 17.24 10.10 17.64
N ARG A 120 18.32 10.77 17.27
CA ARG A 120 19.01 10.51 16.00
C ARG A 120 19.59 9.11 15.95
N LYS A 121 20.11 8.60 17.08
CA LYS A 121 20.63 7.23 17.16
C LYS A 121 19.54 6.20 16.94
N GLY A 122 18.38 6.34 17.57
CA GLY A 122 17.25 5.42 17.37
C GLY A 122 16.70 5.44 15.94
N LEU A 123 16.63 6.60 15.28
CA LEU A 123 16.24 6.69 13.88
C LEU A 123 17.25 6.01 12.95
N LEU A 124 18.56 6.15 13.25
CA LEU A 124 19.62 5.50 12.48
C LEU A 124 19.58 3.98 12.62
N GLU A 125 19.42 3.48 13.85
CA GLU A 125 19.27 2.04 14.11
C GLU A 125 18.04 1.44 13.40
N GLU A 126 16.92 2.17 13.36
CA GLU A 126 15.73 1.72 12.65
C GLU A 126 15.90 1.80 11.12
N ALA A 127 16.58 2.84 10.61
CA ALA A 127 16.92 2.94 9.20
C ALA A 127 17.85 1.78 8.78
N GLU A 128 18.86 1.47 9.59
CA GLU A 128 19.77 0.32 9.37
C GLU A 128 18.98 -0.98 9.31
N ARG A 129 18.14 -1.24 10.32
CA ARG A 129 17.31 -2.45 10.38
C ARG A 129 16.43 -2.61 9.13
N LEU A 130 15.79 -1.54 8.68
CA LEU A 130 14.92 -1.58 7.49
C LEU A 130 15.72 -1.78 6.21
N LEU A 131 16.84 -1.06 6.04
CA LEU A 131 17.70 -1.17 4.85
C LEU A 131 18.40 -2.53 4.75
N ASP A 132 18.74 -3.14 5.89
CA ASP A 132 19.33 -4.48 5.92
C ASP A 132 18.35 -5.56 5.44
N VAL A 133 17.04 -5.42 5.70
CA VAL A 133 16.02 -6.36 5.21
C VAL A 133 16.05 -6.49 3.69
N VAL A 134 16.39 -5.41 2.99
CA VAL A 134 16.45 -5.34 1.52
C VAL A 134 17.87 -5.31 0.95
N GLY A 135 18.89 -5.42 1.81
CA GLY A 135 20.30 -5.44 1.41
C GLY A 135 20.86 -4.09 0.95
N LEU A 136 20.19 -2.98 1.27
CA LEU A 136 20.59 -1.64 0.83
C LEU A 136 21.42 -0.85 1.86
N TRP A 137 21.71 -1.42 3.03
CA TRP A 137 22.52 -0.71 4.05
C TRP A 137 23.90 -0.30 3.56
N GLN A 138 24.57 -1.14 2.77
CA GLN A 138 25.90 -0.84 2.23
C GLN A 138 25.88 0.32 1.22
N ARG A 139 24.73 0.56 0.60
CA ARG A 139 24.49 1.66 -0.35
C ARG A 139 23.77 2.85 0.25
N ARG A 140 23.65 2.93 1.57
CA ARG A 140 22.88 3.96 2.29
C ARG A 140 23.30 5.40 2.00
N LEU A 141 24.58 5.61 1.61
CA LEU A 141 25.11 6.95 1.30
C LEU A 141 25.03 7.29 -0.20
N ASP A 142 24.64 6.34 -1.04
CA ASP A 142 24.45 6.59 -2.46
C ASP A 142 23.25 7.53 -2.64
N PRO A 143 23.33 8.54 -3.54
CA PRO A 143 22.17 9.29 -3.96
C PRO A 143 21.12 8.36 -4.58
N LEU A 144 19.84 8.63 -4.35
CA LEU A 144 18.79 7.72 -4.79
C LEU A 144 18.78 7.52 -6.32
N HIS A 145 19.10 8.57 -7.10
CA HIS A 145 19.09 8.52 -8.58
C HIS A 145 20.15 7.56 -9.19
N VAL A 146 21.13 7.10 -8.41
CA VAL A 146 22.12 6.12 -8.91
C VAL A 146 21.72 4.66 -8.64
N LEU A 147 20.59 4.45 -7.96
CA LEU A 147 20.04 3.13 -7.72
C LEU A 147 19.34 2.58 -8.95
N SER A 148 19.22 1.25 -9.03
CA SER A 148 18.30 0.61 -9.98
C SER A 148 16.85 0.99 -9.67
N TYR A 149 15.98 0.86 -10.67
CA TYR A 149 14.55 1.09 -10.44
C TYR A 149 13.97 0.16 -9.36
N GLY A 150 14.40 -1.11 -9.34
CA GLY A 150 14.02 -2.08 -8.32
C GLY A 150 14.45 -1.65 -6.91
N ASP A 151 15.71 -1.18 -6.75
CA ASP A 151 16.19 -0.67 -5.46
C ASP A 151 15.40 0.56 -5.00
N MET A 152 15.07 1.48 -5.91
CA MET A 152 14.23 2.63 -5.58
C MET A 152 12.83 2.21 -5.10
N ARG A 153 12.24 1.19 -5.75
CA ARG A 153 10.96 0.60 -5.30
C ARG A 153 11.06 -0.04 -3.92
N LEU A 154 12.20 -0.67 -3.59
CA LEU A 154 12.44 -1.19 -2.24
C LEU A 154 12.49 -0.06 -1.21
N VAL A 155 13.17 1.05 -1.49
CA VAL A 155 13.19 2.23 -0.59
C VAL A 155 11.79 2.80 -0.39
N GLU A 156 11.00 2.94 -1.46
CA GLU A 156 9.60 3.38 -1.40
C GLU A 156 8.77 2.46 -0.50
N LEU A 157 8.90 1.15 -0.70
CA LEU A 157 8.21 0.15 0.12
C LEU A 157 8.59 0.30 1.60
N LEU A 158 9.88 0.44 1.91
CA LEU A 158 10.34 0.64 3.28
C LEU A 158 9.71 1.87 3.95
N CYS A 159 9.55 2.98 3.20
CA CYS A 159 8.91 4.19 3.71
C CYS A 159 7.47 3.95 4.21
N ALA A 160 6.74 3.01 3.59
CA ALA A 160 5.39 2.65 4.04
C ALA A 160 5.36 1.97 5.42
N PHE A 161 6.49 1.38 5.85
CA PHE A 161 6.62 0.67 7.11
C PHE A 161 7.29 1.48 8.23
N THR A 162 7.80 2.68 7.94
CA THR A 162 8.50 3.54 8.93
C THR A 162 7.65 3.92 10.13
N SER A 163 6.34 4.06 9.96
CA SER A 163 5.40 4.41 11.04
C SER A 163 4.98 3.23 11.92
N LYS A 164 5.53 2.01 11.68
CA LYS A 164 5.08 0.76 12.32
C LYS A 164 3.56 0.60 12.22
N PRO A 165 3.03 0.58 11.00
CA PRO A 165 1.61 0.69 10.75
C PRO A 165 0.83 -0.51 11.26
N SER A 166 -0.44 -0.29 11.61
CA SER A 166 -1.40 -1.36 11.92
C SER A 166 -1.99 -1.99 10.66
N VAL A 167 -1.94 -1.30 9.53
CA VAL A 167 -2.28 -1.81 8.19
C VAL A 167 -1.52 -1.01 7.13
N VAL A 168 -1.12 -1.66 6.04
CA VAL A 168 -0.42 -1.00 4.91
C VAL A 168 -1.26 -1.08 3.64
N LEU A 169 -1.34 0.05 2.93
CA LEU A 169 -1.92 0.15 1.59
C LEU A 169 -0.79 0.18 0.56
N LEU A 170 -0.83 -0.74 -0.43
CA LEU A 170 0.11 -0.75 -1.55
C LEU A 170 -0.66 -0.63 -2.86
N ASP A 171 -0.33 0.37 -3.67
CA ASP A 171 -0.94 0.59 -4.98
C ASP A 171 0.07 0.25 -6.07
N GLU A 172 -0.16 -0.89 -6.74
CA GLU A 172 0.69 -1.44 -7.80
C GLU A 172 2.18 -1.52 -7.42
N PRO A 173 2.53 -2.22 -6.31
CA PRO A 173 3.88 -2.18 -5.76
C PRO A 173 4.95 -2.74 -6.71
N SER A 174 4.61 -3.69 -7.59
CA SER A 174 5.53 -4.30 -8.57
C SER A 174 5.50 -3.62 -9.95
N ALA A 175 4.72 -2.53 -10.12
CA ALA A 175 4.60 -1.87 -11.43
C ALA A 175 5.96 -1.43 -11.97
N GLY A 176 6.27 -1.82 -13.21
CA GLY A 176 7.53 -1.49 -13.88
C GLY A 176 8.72 -2.37 -13.50
N LEU A 177 8.55 -3.34 -12.59
CA LEU A 177 9.60 -4.33 -12.31
C LEU A 177 9.59 -5.45 -13.37
N PRO A 178 10.76 -5.94 -13.79
CA PRO A 178 10.85 -7.19 -14.55
C PRO A 178 10.26 -8.36 -13.75
N THR A 179 9.67 -9.36 -14.44
CA THR A 179 9.04 -10.53 -13.80
C THR A 179 9.99 -11.26 -12.83
N ALA A 180 11.27 -11.34 -13.16
CA ALA A 180 12.27 -11.97 -12.30
C ALA A 180 12.49 -11.22 -10.97
N GLU A 181 12.32 -9.89 -10.96
CA GLU A 181 12.46 -9.05 -9.77
C GLU A 181 11.16 -9.01 -8.96
N ALA A 182 10.00 -9.16 -9.61
CA ALA A 182 8.70 -9.11 -8.95
C ALA A 182 8.54 -10.22 -7.89
N ALA A 183 9.04 -11.42 -8.14
CA ALA A 183 9.03 -12.51 -7.17
C ALA A 183 9.87 -12.20 -5.92
N ALA A 184 11.10 -11.69 -6.12
CA ALA A 184 11.95 -11.27 -5.01
C ALA A 184 11.33 -10.09 -4.22
N PHE A 185 10.67 -9.18 -4.93
CA PHE A 185 9.94 -8.07 -4.32
C PHE A 185 8.76 -8.55 -3.47
N ALA A 186 8.02 -9.57 -3.92
CA ALA A 186 6.95 -10.21 -3.14
C ALA A 186 7.49 -10.81 -1.83
N ASP A 187 8.67 -11.45 -1.87
CA ASP A 187 9.31 -12.00 -0.67
C ASP A 187 9.71 -10.90 0.33
N VAL A 188 10.17 -9.75 -0.16
CA VAL A 188 10.45 -8.58 0.69
C VAL A 188 9.18 -8.07 1.34
N ILE A 189 8.08 -7.90 0.56
CA ILE A 189 6.78 -7.51 1.11
C ILE A 189 6.36 -8.48 2.21
N ARG A 190 6.47 -9.78 1.98
CA ARG A 190 6.09 -10.82 2.94
C ARG A 190 6.91 -10.72 4.24
N LYS A 191 8.23 -10.46 4.14
CA LYS A 191 9.10 -10.27 5.31
C LYS A 191 8.73 -9.02 6.10
N LEU A 192 8.55 -7.88 5.42
CA LEU A 192 8.23 -6.60 6.05
C LEU A 192 6.84 -6.61 6.70
N SER A 193 5.88 -7.28 6.06
CA SER A 193 4.50 -7.37 6.53
C SER A 193 4.22 -8.55 7.46
N SER A 194 5.25 -9.16 8.05
CA SER A 194 5.04 -10.26 9.01
C SER A 194 4.18 -9.77 10.17
N GLY A 195 2.94 -10.28 10.25
CA GLY A 195 1.93 -9.87 11.25
C GLY A 195 1.22 -8.53 10.96
N THR A 196 1.66 -7.75 9.97
CA THR A 196 1.00 -6.51 9.58
C THR A 196 0.04 -6.78 8.41
N PRO A 197 -1.26 -6.47 8.54
CA PRO A 197 -2.22 -6.60 7.46
C PRO A 197 -1.85 -5.73 6.26
N LEU A 198 -2.16 -6.24 5.06
CA LEU A 198 -1.99 -5.52 3.80
C LEU A 198 -3.30 -5.42 3.04
N LEU A 199 -3.54 -4.27 2.43
CA LEU A 199 -4.46 -4.13 1.30
C LEU A 199 -3.64 -3.65 0.11
N PHE A 200 -3.58 -4.45 -0.95
CA PHE A 200 -2.77 -4.10 -2.11
C PHE A 200 -3.50 -4.31 -3.42
N CYS A 201 -3.26 -3.39 -4.36
CA CYS A 201 -3.68 -3.55 -5.76
C CYS A 201 -2.52 -4.07 -6.58
N ALA A 202 -2.75 -5.04 -7.46
CA ALA A 202 -1.77 -5.46 -8.44
C ALA A 202 -2.46 -5.90 -9.74
N HIS A 203 -1.75 -5.75 -10.86
CA HIS A 203 -2.12 -6.33 -12.16
C HIS A 203 -1.35 -7.63 -12.43
N ASP A 204 -0.23 -7.82 -11.75
CA ASP A 204 0.59 -9.01 -11.82
C ASP A 204 -0.07 -10.12 -10.98
N MET A 205 -0.67 -11.09 -11.67
CA MET A 205 -1.36 -12.20 -11.02
C MET A 205 -0.39 -13.13 -10.29
N ASP A 206 0.86 -13.24 -10.72
CA ASP A 206 1.88 -14.01 -10.01
C ASP A 206 2.17 -13.38 -8.64
N LEU A 207 2.31 -12.06 -8.58
CA LEU A 207 2.41 -11.35 -7.30
C LEU A 207 1.18 -11.59 -6.42
N VAL A 208 -0.03 -11.48 -6.99
CA VAL A 208 -1.29 -11.68 -6.27
C VAL A 208 -1.35 -13.09 -5.68
N PHE A 209 -1.15 -14.13 -6.48
CA PHE A 209 -1.23 -15.53 -6.01
C PHE A 209 -0.11 -15.88 -5.02
N ASN A 210 1.06 -15.27 -5.14
CA ASN A 210 2.17 -15.51 -4.22
C ASN A 210 2.03 -14.79 -2.88
N LEU A 211 1.30 -13.66 -2.83
CA LEU A 211 1.27 -12.80 -1.64
C LEU A 211 -0.09 -12.82 -0.90
N ALA A 212 -1.21 -12.94 -1.62
CA ALA A 212 -2.54 -12.77 -1.04
C ALA A 212 -3.02 -14.00 -0.25
N ASP A 213 -3.58 -13.76 0.93
CA ASP A 213 -4.39 -14.74 1.65
C ASP A 213 -5.81 -14.76 1.10
N THR A 214 -6.33 -13.59 0.70
CA THR A 214 -7.67 -13.37 0.17
C THR A 214 -7.61 -12.42 -1.02
N ILE A 215 -8.43 -12.67 -2.03
CA ILE A 215 -8.60 -11.80 -3.20
C ILE A 215 -10.00 -11.20 -3.20
N MET A 216 -10.08 -9.92 -3.50
CA MET A 216 -11.33 -9.17 -3.70
C MET A 216 -11.34 -8.59 -5.11
N VAL A 217 -12.41 -8.86 -5.86
CA VAL A 217 -12.57 -8.42 -7.24
C VAL A 217 -13.48 -7.21 -7.31
N LEU A 218 -12.93 -6.10 -7.82
CA LEU A 218 -13.67 -4.87 -8.07
C LEU A 218 -14.00 -4.75 -9.57
N TYR A 219 -15.26 -4.49 -9.86
CA TYR A 219 -15.74 -4.31 -11.23
C TYR A 219 -16.77 -3.18 -11.28
N PHE A 220 -16.55 -2.18 -12.13
CA PHE A 220 -17.38 -0.96 -12.21
C PHE A 220 -17.73 -0.33 -10.85
N GLY A 221 -16.73 -0.31 -9.94
CA GLY A 221 -16.89 0.31 -8.62
C GLY A 221 -17.62 -0.53 -7.58
N GLU A 222 -17.93 -1.79 -7.87
CA GLU A 222 -18.60 -2.72 -6.95
C GLU A 222 -17.73 -3.96 -6.69
N ILE A 223 -17.80 -4.49 -5.46
CA ILE A 223 -17.17 -5.78 -5.15
C ILE A 223 -18.08 -6.89 -5.67
N ILE A 224 -17.58 -7.67 -6.63
CA ILE A 224 -18.34 -8.76 -7.26
C ILE A 224 -17.99 -10.14 -6.74
N ALA A 225 -16.80 -10.31 -6.16
CA ALA A 225 -16.33 -11.56 -5.56
C ALA A 225 -15.30 -11.27 -4.47
N ARG A 226 -15.23 -12.16 -3.47
CA ARG A 226 -14.16 -12.24 -2.46
C ARG A 226 -13.98 -13.69 -2.04
N GLY A 227 -12.75 -14.18 -1.99
CA GLY A 227 -12.46 -15.57 -1.63
C GLY A 227 -10.97 -15.86 -1.61
N LEU A 228 -10.64 -17.14 -1.41
CA LEU A 228 -9.25 -17.60 -1.53
C LEU A 228 -8.78 -17.48 -2.99
N PRO A 229 -7.46 -17.33 -3.22
CA PRO A 229 -6.91 -17.20 -4.57
C PRO A 229 -7.39 -18.31 -5.55
N GLN A 230 -7.43 -19.55 -5.08
CA GLN A 230 -7.90 -20.71 -5.88
C GLN A 230 -9.39 -20.60 -6.25
N ASP A 231 -10.24 -20.09 -5.35
CA ASP A 231 -11.67 -19.97 -5.60
C ASP A 231 -11.96 -18.85 -6.60
N ILE A 232 -11.26 -17.72 -6.46
CA ILE A 232 -11.37 -16.57 -7.36
C ILE A 232 -10.86 -16.92 -8.77
N SER A 233 -9.77 -17.66 -8.89
CA SER A 233 -9.24 -18.09 -10.20
C SER A 233 -10.18 -19.06 -10.93
N ALA A 234 -10.98 -19.84 -10.21
CA ALA A 234 -11.95 -20.78 -10.76
C ALA A 234 -13.36 -20.17 -10.96
N ASP A 235 -13.60 -18.95 -10.52
CA ASP A 235 -14.91 -18.29 -10.63
C ASP A 235 -15.21 -17.92 -12.10
N PRO A 236 -16.25 -18.50 -12.74
CA PRO A 236 -16.57 -18.22 -14.15
C PRO A 236 -16.85 -16.75 -14.44
N LYS A 237 -17.46 -16.03 -13.50
CA LYS A 237 -17.77 -14.60 -13.65
C LYS A 237 -16.49 -13.76 -13.65
N VAL A 238 -15.51 -14.13 -12.82
CA VAL A 238 -14.21 -13.46 -12.79
C VAL A 238 -13.44 -13.73 -14.07
N GLN A 239 -13.43 -15.00 -14.53
CA GLN A 239 -12.79 -15.38 -15.79
C GLN A 239 -13.38 -14.63 -16.99
N GLU A 240 -14.71 -14.53 -17.10
CA GLU A 240 -15.39 -13.78 -18.17
C GLU A 240 -14.97 -12.32 -18.21
N ILE A 241 -14.86 -11.66 -17.06
CA ILE A 241 -14.46 -10.25 -16.95
C ILE A 241 -13.01 -10.03 -17.43
N TYR A 242 -12.11 -10.96 -17.12
CA TYR A 242 -10.71 -10.85 -17.54
C TYR A 242 -10.51 -11.25 -19.01
N LEU A 243 -11.17 -12.30 -19.50
CA LEU A 243 -11.11 -12.72 -20.89
C LEU A 243 -11.83 -11.74 -21.84
N GLY A 244 -12.99 -11.20 -21.43
CA GLY A 244 -13.74 -10.21 -22.20
C GLY A 244 -13.06 -8.84 -22.31
N SER A 245 -12.09 -8.54 -21.42
CA SER A 245 -11.32 -7.29 -21.47
C SER A 245 -10.17 -7.32 -22.49
N GLU A 246 -9.71 -8.50 -22.92
CA GLU A 246 -8.65 -8.65 -23.93
C GLU A 246 -9.18 -8.48 -25.38
N GLU A 247 -10.50 -8.63 -25.61
CA GLU A 247 -11.10 -8.47 -26.95
C GLU A 247 -11.47 -7.00 -27.29
N SER A 248 -11.21 -6.05 -26.38
CA SER A 248 -11.65 -4.64 -26.51
C SER A 248 -10.48 -3.65 -26.70
N CYS A 249 -9.30 -4.11 -27.12
CA CYS A 249 -8.13 -3.28 -27.45
C CYS A 249 -7.80 -3.29 -28.93
#